data_7079f7aee5c237bd1723a915e328006c
#
_entry.id   7079f7aee5c237bd1723a915e328006c
#
_cell.length_a   1.000
_cell.length_b   1.000
_cell.length_c   1.000
_cell.angle_alpha   90.00
_cell.angle_beta   90.00
_cell.angle_gamma   90.00
#
_symmetry.space_group_name_H-M   'P 1'
#
loop_
_entity.id
_entity.type
_entity.pdbx_description
1 polymer ?
#
loop_
_entity_poly.entity_id
_entity_poly.type
_entity_poly.pdbx_seq_one_letter_code
_entity_poly.pdbx_strand_id
1 'polypeptide(L)'
;MKAGFLNGKLSTKQVILDAKNIFHNARWFNGIVVCPYCGEVHKIYQAKDGSYSYKCGKCNTKFNDKTKTLLHGSKLSIESWMQGIYEVFTDNFITSTQLAIKLHINQKYAWLMLAKLRFGLLQDDYLLSGIIAQDEMYIGGSLSNFHYERKLRLLRENHYILPNERKYDKSAIFALNSKLKQPVFGLNDGNKIVLYATPNPIKSSYIKKVVKKHITEGISVADESKLYNDWKQETGLELSTNNHHNNQYQSKDGYTSNPIENTFSWYKRGFIGVTHCKYHQLYLNEFVFRYNTRDMNHSDRFREALKHTIGKTITYKDIKQQKSIFKTTKRNELSLEEIKSMLETGIVSEVIQNHQKYTKESFK
;
A
#
# COMPACT_ATOMS: atom_id res chain seq x y z
N MET A 1 -2.22 -5.81 31.75
CA MET A 1 -1.20 -6.79 31.28
C MET A 1 -0.19 -6.06 30.41
N LYS A 2 1.09 -6.31 30.67
CA LYS A 2 2.23 -5.48 30.28
C LYS A 2 2.38 -5.29 28.76
N ALA A 3 2.73 -4.07 28.34
CA ALA A 3 3.20 -3.67 27.01
C ALA A 3 4.43 -4.48 26.48
N GLY A 4 4.90 -5.45 27.21
CA GLY A 4 6.07 -6.28 26.91
C GLY A 4 5.89 -7.35 25.83
N PHE A 5 4.65 -7.61 25.36
CA PHE A 5 4.39 -8.70 24.42
C PHE A 5 4.85 -8.40 22.97
N LEU A 6 5.19 -7.16 22.67
CA LEU A 6 5.52 -6.73 21.31
C LEU A 6 7.03 -6.58 21.04
N ASN A 7 7.91 -6.81 21.99
CA ASN A 7 9.36 -6.54 21.83
C ASN A 7 10.23 -7.77 21.47
N GLY A 8 9.66 -8.97 21.34
CA GLY A 8 10.39 -10.20 21.01
C GLY A 8 10.31 -10.61 19.54
N LYS A 9 11.19 -11.53 19.10
CA LYS A 9 11.07 -12.22 17.82
C LYS A 9 9.80 -13.09 17.82
N LEU A 10 8.88 -12.83 16.90
CA LEU A 10 7.65 -13.62 16.72
C LEU A 10 7.92 -14.76 15.73
N SER A 11 7.49 -15.97 16.06
CA SER A 11 7.39 -17.08 15.10
C SER A 11 5.96 -17.19 14.56
N THR A 12 5.79 -17.83 13.41
CA THR A 12 4.45 -18.09 12.83
C THR A 12 3.53 -18.78 13.86
N LYS A 13 4.06 -19.74 14.63
CA LYS A 13 3.30 -20.44 15.67
C LYS A 13 2.80 -19.51 16.77
N GLN A 14 3.63 -18.59 17.25
CA GLN A 14 3.24 -17.58 18.25
C GLN A 14 2.21 -16.61 17.71
N VAL A 15 2.37 -16.17 16.45
CA VAL A 15 1.40 -15.29 15.79
C VAL A 15 0.02 -15.94 15.69
N ILE A 16 -0.07 -17.24 15.43
CA ILE A 16 -1.33 -17.98 15.36
C ILE A 16 -1.94 -18.16 16.74
N LEU A 17 -1.14 -18.56 17.74
CA LEU A 17 -1.62 -18.79 19.12
C LEU A 17 -2.20 -17.54 19.76
N ASP A 18 -1.57 -16.38 19.55
CA ASP A 18 -1.98 -15.11 20.14
C ASP A 18 -2.71 -14.17 19.17
N ALA A 19 -3.15 -14.69 18.03
CA ALA A 19 -3.66 -13.89 16.91
C ALA A 19 -4.73 -12.86 17.31
N LYS A 20 -5.69 -13.27 18.13
CA LYS A 20 -6.77 -12.38 18.60
C LYS A 20 -6.24 -11.26 19.46
N ASN A 21 -5.37 -11.57 20.42
CA ASN A 21 -4.77 -10.58 21.31
C ASN A 21 -3.85 -9.62 20.54
N ILE A 22 -3.04 -10.15 19.61
CA ILE A 22 -2.17 -9.33 18.77
C ILE A 22 -2.99 -8.33 17.94
N PHE A 23 -4.06 -8.80 17.29
CA PHE A 23 -4.91 -7.94 16.47
C PHE A 23 -5.70 -6.93 17.31
N HIS A 24 -6.25 -7.37 18.44
CA HIS A 24 -6.94 -6.51 19.39
C HIS A 24 -6.04 -5.36 19.86
N ASN A 25 -4.84 -5.67 20.34
CA ASN A 25 -3.89 -4.68 20.84
C ASN A 25 -3.36 -3.74 19.75
N ALA A 26 -3.19 -4.23 18.52
CA ALA A 26 -2.81 -3.40 17.38
C ALA A 26 -3.93 -2.44 16.98
N ARG A 27 -5.20 -2.86 17.14
CA ARG A 27 -6.35 -2.04 16.77
C ARG A 27 -6.69 -0.99 17.82
N TRP A 28 -6.66 -1.38 19.10
CA TRP A 28 -7.10 -0.55 20.21
C TRP A 28 -5.91 -0.09 21.04
N PHE A 29 -5.46 1.13 20.75
CA PHE A 29 -4.34 1.71 21.47
C PHE A 29 -4.63 1.78 22.98
N ASN A 30 -3.69 1.30 23.78
CA ASN A 30 -3.83 1.17 25.26
C ASN A 30 -5.10 0.41 25.71
N GLY A 31 -5.67 -0.44 24.87
CA GLY A 31 -6.88 -1.21 25.19
C GLY A 31 -8.18 -0.40 25.18
N ILE A 32 -8.15 0.85 24.72
CA ILE A 32 -9.34 1.71 24.65
C ILE A 32 -10.12 1.36 23.37
N VAL A 33 -11.28 0.72 23.55
CA VAL A 33 -12.18 0.36 22.46
C VAL A 33 -13.02 1.56 22.05
N VAL A 34 -12.93 1.97 20.79
CA VAL A 34 -13.65 3.10 20.21
C VAL A 34 -14.73 2.59 19.26
N CYS A 35 -15.95 3.10 19.38
CA CYS A 35 -16.99 2.75 18.41
C CYS A 35 -16.63 3.22 16.98
N PRO A 36 -16.46 2.33 16.00
CA PRO A 36 -16.01 2.73 14.66
C PRO A 36 -17.09 3.48 13.86
N TYR A 37 -18.29 3.67 14.41
CA TYR A 37 -19.40 4.35 13.74
C TYR A 37 -19.64 5.77 14.28
N CYS A 38 -19.51 5.98 15.58
CA CYS A 38 -19.82 7.27 16.18
C CYS A 38 -18.72 7.85 17.10
N GLY A 39 -17.58 7.16 17.25
CA GLY A 39 -16.45 7.62 18.06
C GLY A 39 -16.64 7.49 19.58
N GLU A 40 -17.73 6.87 20.06
CA GLU A 40 -18.00 6.69 21.49
C GLU A 40 -16.96 5.79 22.14
N VAL A 41 -16.50 6.15 23.33
CA VAL A 41 -15.48 5.40 24.11
C VAL A 41 -15.97 4.96 25.48
N HIS A 42 -16.92 5.70 26.12
CA HIS A 42 -17.35 5.43 27.48
C HIS A 42 -18.50 4.40 27.60
N LYS A 43 -19.40 4.37 26.60
CA LYS A 43 -20.58 3.50 26.61
C LYS A 43 -20.36 2.32 25.63
N ILE A 44 -19.27 1.57 25.83
CA ILE A 44 -18.96 0.38 25.05
C ILE A 44 -19.12 -0.86 25.94
N TYR A 45 -20.01 -1.73 25.54
CA TYR A 45 -20.30 -2.98 26.26
C TYR A 45 -19.65 -4.15 25.49
N GLN A 46 -18.78 -4.87 26.17
CA GLN A 46 -18.12 -6.06 25.59
C GLN A 46 -18.95 -7.32 25.91
N ALA A 47 -19.02 -8.25 24.95
CA ALA A 47 -19.58 -9.56 25.18
C ALA A 47 -18.69 -10.38 26.13
N LYS A 48 -19.31 -11.10 27.09
CA LYS A 48 -18.58 -11.89 28.09
C LYS A 48 -17.98 -13.21 27.59
N ASP A 49 -18.23 -13.55 26.34
CA ASP A 49 -17.80 -14.82 25.69
C ASP A 49 -16.36 -14.81 25.16
N GLY A 50 -15.59 -13.74 25.39
CA GLY A 50 -14.23 -13.58 24.88
C GLY A 50 -14.13 -13.39 23.35
N SER A 51 -15.25 -13.15 22.68
CA SER A 51 -15.29 -13.00 21.22
C SER A 51 -14.75 -11.69 20.71
N TYR A 52 -14.34 -10.75 21.57
CA TYR A 52 -14.03 -9.36 21.22
C TYR A 52 -15.15 -8.71 20.38
N SER A 53 -16.39 -8.98 20.78
CA SER A 53 -17.58 -8.36 20.20
C SER A 53 -18.12 -7.29 21.15
N TYR A 54 -18.58 -6.18 20.58
CA TYR A 54 -18.96 -4.98 21.32
C TYR A 54 -20.32 -4.47 20.88
N LYS A 55 -21.00 -3.77 21.79
CA LYS A 55 -22.19 -2.97 21.52
C LYS A 55 -21.96 -1.55 21.99
N CYS A 56 -22.16 -0.58 21.12
CA CYS A 56 -22.12 0.83 21.48
C CYS A 56 -23.46 1.26 22.10
N GLY A 57 -23.43 1.80 23.32
CA GLY A 57 -24.62 2.33 24.01
C GLY A 57 -25.14 3.65 23.43
N LYS A 58 -24.28 4.42 22.68
CA LYS A 58 -24.69 5.69 22.07
C LYS A 58 -25.44 5.49 20.75
N CYS A 59 -24.85 4.75 19.82
CA CYS A 59 -25.47 4.52 18.50
C CYS A 59 -26.16 3.16 18.38
N ASN A 60 -26.18 2.37 19.43
CA ASN A 60 -26.81 1.05 19.53
C ASN A 60 -26.30 0.01 18.48
N THR A 61 -25.12 0.23 17.90
CA THR A 61 -24.55 -0.62 16.84
C THR A 61 -23.63 -1.67 17.44
N LYS A 62 -23.74 -2.91 16.93
CA LYS A 62 -22.81 -4.00 17.26
C LYS A 62 -21.60 -3.95 16.34
N PHE A 63 -20.42 -4.21 16.87
CA PHE A 63 -19.16 -4.27 16.13
C PHE A 63 -18.18 -5.24 16.78
N ASN A 64 -17.10 -5.55 16.10
CA ASN A 64 -15.99 -6.37 16.62
C ASN A 64 -14.66 -5.83 16.08
N ASP A 65 -13.56 -6.47 16.46
CA ASP A 65 -12.22 -6.03 16.06
C ASP A 65 -12.00 -5.97 14.54
N LYS A 66 -12.71 -6.79 13.75
CA LYS A 66 -12.63 -6.73 12.28
C LYS A 66 -13.40 -5.56 11.67
N THR A 67 -14.33 -4.93 12.41
CA THR A 67 -15.24 -3.90 11.86
C THR A 67 -14.47 -2.66 11.41
N LYS A 68 -14.69 -2.20 10.16
CA LYS A 68 -13.98 -1.08 9.53
C LYS A 68 -12.45 -1.22 9.48
N THR A 69 -11.97 -2.46 9.33
CA THR A 69 -10.58 -2.78 8.99
C THR A 69 -10.53 -3.47 7.63
N LEU A 70 -9.35 -3.82 7.12
CA LEU A 70 -9.24 -4.65 5.92
C LEU A 70 -9.88 -6.04 6.10
N LEU A 71 -10.02 -6.49 7.34
CA LEU A 71 -10.66 -7.75 7.70
C LEU A 71 -12.21 -7.65 7.70
N HIS A 72 -12.76 -6.44 7.56
CA HIS A 72 -14.20 -6.23 7.59
C HIS A 72 -14.94 -7.09 6.58
N GLY A 73 -16.03 -7.75 7.03
CA GLY A 73 -16.84 -8.64 6.20
C GLY A 73 -16.16 -9.93 5.75
N SER A 74 -14.94 -10.21 6.22
CA SER A 74 -14.24 -11.46 5.90
C SER A 74 -14.82 -12.64 6.69
N LYS A 75 -15.05 -13.76 5.99
CA LYS A 75 -15.40 -15.05 6.62
C LYS A 75 -14.21 -15.77 7.23
N LEU A 76 -12.97 -15.38 6.86
CA LEU A 76 -11.76 -15.94 7.43
C LEU A 76 -11.61 -15.51 8.89
N SER A 77 -11.03 -16.40 9.70
CA SER A 77 -10.76 -16.14 11.11
C SER A 77 -9.66 -15.08 11.29
N ILE A 78 -9.52 -14.53 12.47
CA ILE A 78 -8.43 -13.60 12.80
C ILE A 78 -7.08 -14.33 12.73
N GLU A 79 -7.04 -15.59 13.16
CA GLU A 79 -5.86 -16.45 13.09
C GLU A 79 -5.36 -16.59 11.64
N SER A 80 -6.26 -16.91 10.70
CA SER A 80 -5.92 -17.00 9.27
C SER A 80 -5.40 -15.66 8.71
N TRP A 81 -5.98 -14.54 9.16
CA TRP A 81 -5.51 -13.22 8.75
C TRP A 81 -4.13 -12.89 9.32
N MET A 82 -3.89 -13.16 10.61
CA MET A 82 -2.60 -12.89 11.25
C MET A 82 -1.50 -13.75 10.63
N GLN A 83 -1.75 -15.05 10.41
CA GLN A 83 -0.84 -15.90 9.68
C GLN A 83 -0.60 -15.38 8.26
N GLY A 84 -1.66 -14.99 7.54
CA GLY A 84 -1.53 -14.46 6.18
C GLY A 84 -0.71 -13.18 6.11
N ILE A 85 -0.90 -12.24 7.02
CA ILE A 85 -0.09 -11.00 7.11
C ILE A 85 1.38 -11.37 7.39
N TYR A 86 1.63 -12.28 8.32
CA TYR A 86 2.97 -12.72 8.65
C TYR A 86 3.66 -13.33 7.42
N GLU A 87 3.05 -14.32 6.77
CA GLU A 87 3.60 -15.00 5.58
C GLU A 87 3.85 -14.03 4.42
N VAL A 88 2.93 -13.08 4.19
CA VAL A 88 3.06 -12.11 3.09
C VAL A 88 4.24 -11.17 3.30
N PHE A 89 4.51 -10.71 4.52
CA PHE A 89 5.48 -9.63 4.73
C PHE A 89 6.82 -10.08 5.33
N THR A 90 6.92 -11.31 5.82
CA THR A 90 8.19 -11.86 6.33
C THR A 90 8.90 -12.73 5.32
N ASP A 91 8.18 -13.33 4.38
CA ASP A 91 8.73 -14.15 3.30
C ASP A 91 8.97 -13.33 2.03
N ASN A 92 9.54 -13.95 0.99
CA ASN A 92 9.62 -13.38 -0.36
C ASN A 92 8.20 -13.16 -0.94
N PHE A 93 8.12 -12.50 -2.11
CA PHE A 93 6.83 -12.32 -2.79
C PHE A 93 6.07 -13.64 -2.91
N ILE A 94 4.89 -13.69 -2.29
CA ILE A 94 4.04 -14.87 -2.27
C ILE A 94 2.89 -14.73 -3.29
N THR A 95 2.65 -15.78 -4.04
CA THR A 95 1.49 -15.86 -4.95
C THR A 95 0.23 -16.25 -4.20
N SER A 96 -0.95 -15.96 -4.78
CA SER A 96 -2.22 -16.39 -4.17
C SER A 96 -2.36 -17.91 -4.05
N THR A 97 -1.73 -18.67 -4.94
CA THR A 97 -1.70 -20.14 -4.87
C THR A 97 -0.85 -20.63 -3.68
N GLN A 98 0.35 -20.09 -3.53
CA GLN A 98 1.22 -20.40 -2.40
C GLN A 98 0.60 -20.02 -1.06
N LEU A 99 0.00 -18.83 -0.99
CA LEU A 99 -0.70 -18.38 0.22
C LEU A 99 -1.90 -19.27 0.55
N ALA A 100 -2.65 -19.70 -0.46
CA ALA A 100 -3.78 -20.60 -0.28
C ALA A 100 -3.36 -21.95 0.33
N ILE A 101 -2.24 -22.50 -0.15
CA ILE A 101 -1.66 -23.74 0.38
C ILE A 101 -1.23 -23.55 1.84
N LYS A 102 -0.47 -22.47 2.14
CA LYS A 102 0.04 -22.21 3.50
C LYS A 102 -1.08 -21.97 4.53
N LEU A 103 -2.20 -21.39 4.11
CA LEU A 103 -3.33 -21.08 4.98
C LEU A 103 -4.45 -22.14 4.95
N HIS A 104 -4.32 -23.17 4.12
CA HIS A 104 -5.37 -24.19 3.88
C HIS A 104 -6.72 -23.57 3.52
N ILE A 105 -6.71 -22.53 2.64
CA ILE A 105 -7.92 -21.84 2.16
C ILE A 105 -8.02 -21.90 0.64
N ASN A 106 -9.20 -21.57 0.09
CA ASN A 106 -9.37 -21.47 -1.35
C ASN A 106 -8.55 -20.31 -1.93
N GLN A 107 -7.90 -20.52 -3.09
CA GLN A 107 -7.08 -19.51 -3.78
C GLN A 107 -7.82 -18.17 -4.00
N LYS A 108 -9.13 -18.20 -4.23
CA LYS A 108 -9.93 -16.98 -4.39
C LYS A 108 -9.93 -16.11 -3.14
N TYR A 109 -9.98 -16.72 -1.96
CA TYR A 109 -9.90 -15.99 -0.68
C TYR A 109 -8.47 -15.51 -0.41
N ALA A 110 -7.45 -16.31 -0.74
CA ALA A 110 -6.05 -15.89 -0.65
C ALA A 110 -5.76 -14.71 -1.57
N TRP A 111 -6.25 -14.72 -2.81
CA TRP A 111 -6.13 -13.59 -3.73
C TRP A 111 -6.79 -12.32 -3.19
N LEU A 112 -8.01 -12.45 -2.65
CA LEU A 112 -8.72 -11.32 -2.05
C LEU A 112 -7.98 -10.77 -0.82
N MET A 113 -7.42 -11.64 0.02
CA MET A 113 -6.58 -11.25 1.16
C MET A 113 -5.36 -10.46 0.69
N LEU A 114 -4.59 -10.96 -0.28
CA LEU A 114 -3.46 -10.25 -0.88
C LEU A 114 -3.86 -8.89 -1.44
N ALA A 115 -4.96 -8.83 -2.19
CA ALA A 115 -5.43 -7.58 -2.77
C ALA A 115 -5.81 -6.54 -1.69
N LYS A 116 -6.47 -6.98 -0.62
CA LYS A 116 -6.80 -6.13 0.54
C LYS A 116 -5.55 -5.65 1.27
N LEU A 117 -4.58 -6.54 1.53
CA LEU A 117 -3.33 -6.18 2.19
C LEU A 117 -2.55 -5.15 1.37
N ARG A 118 -2.37 -5.40 0.06
CA ARG A 118 -1.72 -4.46 -0.87
C ARG A 118 -2.43 -3.11 -0.94
N PHE A 119 -3.75 -3.10 -0.86
CA PHE A 119 -4.52 -1.86 -0.78
C PHE A 119 -4.24 -1.10 0.52
N GLY A 120 -4.10 -1.79 1.64
CA GLY A 120 -3.79 -1.18 2.93
C GLY A 120 -2.45 -0.44 2.96
N LEU A 121 -1.49 -0.88 2.16
CA LEU A 121 -0.13 -0.32 2.07
C LEU A 121 -0.09 0.95 1.21
N LEU A 122 -0.92 1.94 1.52
CA LEU A 122 -0.86 3.25 0.86
C LEU A 122 0.48 3.92 1.14
N GLN A 123 0.96 4.68 0.15
CA GLN A 123 2.26 5.34 0.20
C GLN A 123 2.19 6.76 0.76
N ASP A 124 1.01 7.19 1.20
CA ASP A 124 0.71 8.57 1.59
C ASP A 124 1.56 9.08 2.76
N ASP A 125 1.99 8.19 3.64
CA ASP A 125 2.75 8.51 4.84
C ASP A 125 4.28 8.55 4.59
N TYR A 126 4.75 8.23 3.37
CA TYR A 126 6.18 8.29 3.05
C TYR A 126 6.57 9.69 2.58
N LEU A 127 7.44 10.34 3.34
CA LEU A 127 8.07 11.61 3.01
C LEU A 127 9.54 11.39 2.65
N LEU A 128 10.01 12.08 1.61
CA LEU A 128 11.36 12.03 1.07
C LEU A 128 12.01 13.41 1.22
N SER A 129 13.33 13.43 1.40
CA SER A 129 14.11 14.66 1.53
C SER A 129 15.53 14.50 1.00
N GLY A 130 16.25 15.60 0.81
CA GLY A 130 17.61 15.61 0.33
C GLY A 130 17.73 15.49 -1.19
N ILE A 131 18.50 14.53 -1.70
CA ILE A 131 18.69 14.32 -3.15
C ILE A 131 17.70 13.23 -3.59
N ILE A 132 16.71 13.60 -4.40
CA ILE A 132 15.64 12.72 -4.82
C ILE A 132 15.77 12.40 -6.30
N ALA A 133 16.21 11.21 -6.62
CA ALA A 133 16.19 10.68 -7.99
C ALA A 133 14.76 10.36 -8.40
N GLN A 134 14.36 10.82 -9.59
CA GLN A 134 13.02 10.60 -10.15
C GLN A 134 13.11 10.18 -11.61
N ASP A 135 12.25 9.25 -12.01
CA ASP A 135 12.21 8.73 -13.37
C ASP A 135 10.90 7.97 -13.65
N GLU A 136 10.66 7.60 -14.91
CA GLU A 136 9.52 6.83 -15.37
C GLU A 136 9.94 5.46 -15.90
N MET A 137 9.22 4.43 -15.50
CA MET A 137 9.32 3.12 -16.13
C MET A 137 8.00 2.70 -16.78
N TYR A 138 8.09 1.81 -17.75
CA TYR A 138 6.93 1.22 -18.41
C TYR A 138 6.83 -0.28 -18.10
N ILE A 139 5.68 -0.69 -17.55
CA ILE A 139 5.38 -2.08 -17.20
C ILE A 139 4.48 -2.68 -18.27
N GLY A 140 4.77 -3.90 -18.68
CA GLY A 140 3.99 -4.67 -19.64
C GLY A 140 4.88 -5.48 -20.57
N GLY A 141 4.32 -6.53 -21.14
CA GLY A 141 5.03 -7.36 -22.12
C GLY A 141 5.21 -6.64 -23.45
N SER A 142 6.22 -7.05 -24.22
CA SER A 142 6.37 -6.59 -25.59
C SER A 142 5.42 -7.33 -26.52
N LEU A 143 4.67 -6.60 -27.34
CA LEU A 143 3.83 -7.18 -28.40
C LEU A 143 4.64 -8.00 -29.40
N SER A 144 5.94 -7.71 -29.57
CA SER A 144 6.82 -8.51 -30.42
C SER A 144 6.85 -9.99 -30.03
N ASN A 145 6.66 -10.28 -28.73
CA ASN A 145 6.67 -11.63 -28.17
C ASN A 145 5.29 -12.34 -28.22
N PHE A 146 4.24 -11.65 -28.66
CA PHE A 146 2.91 -12.27 -28.74
C PHE A 146 2.78 -13.13 -29.99
N HIS A 147 1.92 -14.17 -29.93
CA HIS A 147 1.55 -14.94 -31.08
C HIS A 147 0.93 -14.05 -32.17
N TYR A 148 1.18 -14.36 -33.44
CA TYR A 148 0.80 -13.55 -34.60
C TYR A 148 -0.69 -13.17 -34.61
N GLU A 149 -1.60 -14.13 -34.44
CA GLU A 149 -3.05 -13.86 -34.42
C GLU A 149 -3.49 -12.96 -33.27
N ARG A 150 -2.83 -13.06 -32.12
CA ARG A 150 -3.06 -12.14 -31.01
C ARG A 150 -2.60 -10.72 -31.32
N LYS A 151 -1.48 -10.56 -32.01
CA LYS A 151 -1.00 -9.25 -32.50
C LYS A 151 -2.02 -8.62 -33.43
N LEU A 152 -2.48 -9.37 -34.45
CA LEU A 152 -3.47 -8.91 -35.42
C LEU A 152 -4.76 -8.47 -34.72
N ARG A 153 -5.28 -9.28 -33.80
CA ARG A 153 -6.48 -8.94 -33.04
C ARG A 153 -6.30 -7.62 -32.30
N LEU A 154 -5.22 -7.44 -31.56
CA LEU A 154 -4.95 -6.22 -30.79
C LEU A 154 -4.77 -4.99 -31.69
N LEU A 155 -4.11 -5.15 -32.84
CA LEU A 155 -3.95 -4.07 -33.83
C LEU A 155 -5.31 -3.64 -34.40
N ARG A 156 -6.18 -4.59 -34.72
CA ARG A 156 -7.57 -4.32 -35.19
C ARG A 156 -8.42 -3.64 -34.13
N GLU A 157 -8.44 -4.19 -32.91
CA GLU A 157 -9.17 -3.63 -31.75
C GLU A 157 -8.74 -2.19 -31.43
N ASN A 158 -7.51 -1.82 -31.76
CA ASN A 158 -6.97 -0.47 -31.54
C ASN A 158 -6.88 0.39 -32.82
N HIS A 159 -7.48 -0.06 -33.92
CA HIS A 159 -7.56 0.67 -35.21
C HIS A 159 -6.21 1.00 -35.87
N TYR A 160 -5.17 0.19 -35.63
CA TYR A 160 -3.87 0.31 -36.31
C TYR A 160 -3.84 -0.38 -37.68
N ILE A 161 -4.76 -1.33 -37.93
CA ILE A 161 -4.98 -2.00 -39.21
C ILE A 161 -6.45 -2.22 -39.46
N LEU A 162 -6.86 -2.38 -40.70
CA LEU A 162 -8.25 -2.67 -41.07
C LEU A 162 -8.69 -4.09 -40.64
N PRO A 163 -9.99 -4.36 -40.47
CA PRO A 163 -10.48 -5.65 -40.01
C PRO A 163 -9.98 -6.85 -40.86
N ASN A 164 -9.80 -6.68 -42.14
CA ASN A 164 -9.41 -7.74 -43.09
C ASN A 164 -7.89 -7.75 -43.36
N GLU A 165 -7.14 -6.78 -42.85
CA GLU A 165 -5.69 -6.73 -43.06
C GLU A 165 -4.98 -7.77 -42.21
N ARG A 166 -3.99 -8.43 -42.83
CA ARG A 166 -3.07 -9.37 -42.16
C ARG A 166 -1.62 -8.88 -42.13
N LYS A 167 -1.35 -7.78 -42.79
CA LYS A 167 -0.01 -7.15 -42.80
C LYS A 167 -0.03 -5.92 -41.89
N TYR A 168 1.05 -5.68 -41.19
CA TYR A 168 1.22 -4.49 -40.34
C TYR A 168 2.67 -4.02 -40.38
N ASP A 169 2.87 -2.72 -40.27
CA ASP A 169 4.19 -2.12 -40.11
C ASP A 169 4.71 -2.26 -38.67
N LYS A 170 6.02 -2.29 -38.52
CA LYS A 170 6.70 -2.30 -37.22
C LYS A 170 6.37 -1.08 -36.40
N SER A 171 6.12 0.08 -37.02
CA SER A 171 5.68 1.30 -36.38
C SER A 171 4.34 1.12 -35.62
N ALA A 172 3.39 0.39 -36.23
CA ALA A 172 2.11 0.07 -35.58
C ALA A 172 2.28 -0.78 -34.30
N ILE A 173 3.21 -1.75 -34.34
CA ILE A 173 3.56 -2.53 -33.13
C ILE A 173 4.20 -1.64 -32.07
N PHE A 174 5.10 -0.74 -32.44
CA PHE A 174 5.75 0.16 -31.50
C PHE A 174 4.74 1.12 -30.85
N ALA A 175 3.87 1.74 -31.65
CA ALA A 175 2.84 2.65 -31.17
C ALA A 175 1.84 1.94 -30.22
N LEU A 176 1.40 0.72 -30.59
CA LEU A 176 0.51 -0.06 -29.75
C LEU A 176 1.20 -0.55 -28.46
N ASN A 177 2.47 -0.93 -28.50
CA ASN A 177 3.26 -1.26 -27.32
C ASN A 177 3.26 -0.10 -26.31
N SER A 178 3.54 1.10 -26.77
CA SER A 178 3.55 2.31 -25.93
C SER A 178 2.18 2.55 -25.29
N LYS A 179 1.09 2.39 -26.09
CA LYS A 179 -0.28 2.57 -25.60
C LYS A 179 -0.70 1.53 -24.57
N LEU A 180 -0.28 0.27 -24.70
CA LEU A 180 -0.70 -0.84 -23.83
C LEU A 180 0.14 -1.01 -22.58
N LYS A 181 1.32 -0.39 -22.49
CA LYS A 181 2.15 -0.42 -21.31
C LYS A 181 1.59 0.50 -20.22
N GLN A 182 1.74 0.08 -18.98
CA GLN A 182 1.43 0.90 -17.82
C GLN A 182 2.67 1.72 -17.45
N PRO A 183 2.62 3.05 -17.57
CA PRO A 183 3.69 3.90 -17.06
C PRO A 183 3.63 3.93 -15.52
N VAL A 184 4.80 4.01 -14.90
CA VAL A 184 4.98 4.16 -13.46
C VAL A 184 5.99 5.26 -13.23
N PHE A 185 5.63 6.24 -12.41
CA PHE A 185 6.52 7.27 -11.93
C PHE A 185 7.08 6.90 -10.57
N GLY A 186 8.37 7.12 -10.36
CA GLY A 186 9.08 6.76 -9.13
C GLY A 186 9.93 7.90 -8.58
N LEU A 187 10.05 7.91 -7.25
CA LEU A 187 10.94 8.77 -6.48
C LEU A 187 11.80 7.91 -5.55
N ASN A 188 13.08 8.26 -5.39
CA ASN A 188 14.01 7.58 -4.49
C ASN A 188 15.00 8.60 -3.90
N ASP A 189 15.04 8.72 -2.56
CA ASP A 189 16.00 9.57 -1.82
C ASP A 189 17.22 8.81 -1.31
N GLY A 190 17.45 7.57 -1.80
CA GLY A 190 18.50 6.66 -1.33
C GLY A 190 18.06 5.77 -0.17
N ASN A 191 17.14 6.22 0.67
CA ASN A 191 16.62 5.47 1.81
C ASN A 191 15.20 4.94 1.57
N LYS A 192 14.30 5.79 1.12
CA LYS A 192 12.90 5.48 0.85
C LYS A 192 12.56 5.67 -0.61
N ILE A 193 11.52 4.97 -1.03
CA ILE A 193 10.95 5.10 -2.37
C ILE A 193 9.44 5.32 -2.32
N VAL A 194 8.90 5.94 -3.37
CA VAL A 194 7.48 5.89 -3.71
C VAL A 194 7.31 5.61 -5.20
N LEU A 195 6.33 4.78 -5.55
CA LEU A 195 6.05 4.38 -6.93
C LEU A 195 4.55 4.48 -7.23
N TYR A 196 4.20 5.20 -8.27
CA TYR A 196 2.81 5.39 -8.67
C TYR A 196 2.56 4.98 -10.12
N ALA A 197 1.55 4.12 -10.34
CA ALA A 197 0.99 3.89 -11.66
C ALA A 197 0.34 5.19 -12.15
N THR A 198 0.76 5.69 -13.30
CA THR A 198 0.32 6.95 -13.87
C THR A 198 -0.67 6.74 -15.02
N PRO A 199 -1.47 7.74 -15.41
CA PRO A 199 -2.17 7.71 -16.68
C PRO A 199 -1.22 7.50 -17.87
N ASN A 200 -1.69 6.88 -18.93
CA ASN A 200 -0.97 6.79 -20.19
C ASN A 200 -1.70 7.62 -21.27
N PRO A 201 -1.09 8.64 -21.87
CA PRO A 201 0.28 9.13 -21.62
C PRO A 201 0.45 9.79 -20.24
N ILE A 202 1.70 9.85 -19.79
CA ILE A 202 2.07 10.50 -18.54
C ILE A 202 1.80 12.00 -18.66
N LYS A 203 1.19 12.57 -17.62
CA LYS A 203 0.91 14.02 -17.55
C LYS A 203 1.81 14.69 -16.52
N SER A 204 2.48 15.77 -16.90
CA SER A 204 3.32 16.57 -15.99
C SER A 204 2.57 17.00 -14.73
N SER A 205 1.31 17.41 -14.83
CA SER A 205 0.48 17.79 -13.70
C SER A 205 0.27 16.65 -12.69
N TYR A 206 0.27 15.38 -13.14
CA TYR A 206 0.17 14.23 -12.25
C TYR A 206 1.48 14.02 -11.48
N ILE A 207 2.63 14.08 -12.19
CA ILE A 207 3.97 13.95 -11.59
C ILE A 207 4.16 15.02 -10.51
N LYS A 208 3.91 16.29 -10.85
CA LYS A 208 4.04 17.41 -9.92
C LYS A 208 3.15 17.26 -8.67
N LYS A 209 1.97 16.66 -8.82
CA LYS A 209 1.09 16.32 -7.70
C LYS A 209 1.70 15.27 -6.76
N VAL A 210 2.31 14.21 -7.32
CA VAL A 210 3.00 13.18 -6.54
C VAL A 210 4.18 13.76 -5.80
N VAL A 211 4.98 14.58 -6.47
CA VAL A 211 6.15 15.25 -5.89
C VAL A 211 5.77 16.15 -4.73
N LYS A 212 4.81 17.05 -4.91
CA LYS A 212 4.31 17.93 -3.82
C LYS A 212 3.79 17.18 -2.61
N LYS A 213 3.28 15.96 -2.81
CA LYS A 213 2.76 15.13 -1.73
C LYS A 213 3.86 14.46 -0.92
N HIS A 214 4.97 14.11 -1.56
CA HIS A 214 5.97 13.23 -0.96
C HIS A 214 7.31 13.92 -0.67
N ILE A 215 7.61 15.03 -1.29
CA ILE A 215 8.87 15.76 -1.05
C ILE A 215 8.58 16.98 -0.19
N THR A 216 9.24 17.03 0.96
CA THR A 216 9.15 18.17 1.88
C THR A 216 10.19 19.23 1.55
N GLU A 217 11.40 18.80 1.23
CA GLU A 217 12.55 19.65 0.89
C GLU A 217 13.58 18.84 0.11
N GLY A 218 14.39 19.48 -0.71
CA GLY A 218 15.49 18.83 -1.42
C GLY A 218 15.63 19.24 -2.87
N ILE A 219 16.47 18.50 -3.57
CA ILE A 219 16.79 18.67 -4.99
C ILE A 219 16.27 17.46 -5.75
N SER A 220 15.42 17.70 -6.74
CA SER A 220 14.96 16.67 -7.68
C SER A 220 16.04 16.41 -8.74
N VAL A 221 16.34 15.16 -9.03
CA VAL A 221 17.27 14.73 -10.07
C VAL A 221 16.51 13.88 -11.08
N ALA A 222 16.49 14.31 -12.34
CA ALA A 222 15.75 13.63 -13.41
C ALA A 222 16.51 13.68 -14.74
N ASP A 223 16.08 12.85 -15.70
CA ASP A 223 16.50 12.97 -17.07
C ASP A 223 15.92 14.24 -17.72
N GLU A 224 16.60 14.74 -18.76
CA GLU A 224 16.12 15.89 -19.54
C GLU A 224 14.83 15.50 -20.28
N SER A 225 13.67 16.02 -19.83
CA SER A 225 12.37 15.72 -20.42
C SER A 225 11.44 16.92 -20.31
N LYS A 226 10.57 17.07 -21.33
CA LYS A 226 9.50 18.11 -21.34
C LYS A 226 8.50 17.93 -20.19
N LEU A 227 8.44 16.77 -19.53
CA LEU A 227 7.59 16.52 -18.36
C LEU A 227 7.96 17.40 -17.16
N TYR A 228 9.20 17.89 -17.13
CA TYR A 228 9.75 18.68 -16.03
C TYR A 228 9.83 20.18 -16.32
N ASN A 229 9.20 20.65 -17.41
CA ASN A 229 9.11 22.09 -17.68
C ASN A 229 8.42 22.82 -16.53
N ASP A 230 8.85 24.06 -16.25
CA ASP A 230 8.33 24.92 -15.18
C ASP A 230 8.38 24.29 -13.77
N TRP A 231 9.32 23.35 -13.57
CA TRP A 231 9.42 22.53 -12.36
C TRP A 231 9.52 23.37 -11.08
N LYS A 232 10.52 24.26 -11.01
CA LYS A 232 10.74 25.11 -9.83
C LYS A 232 9.55 26.01 -9.53
N GLN A 233 8.96 26.60 -10.58
CA GLN A 233 7.82 27.48 -10.43
C GLN A 233 6.58 26.77 -9.88
N GLU A 234 6.34 25.53 -10.34
CA GLU A 234 5.15 24.77 -9.95
C GLU A 234 5.34 23.91 -8.70
N THR A 235 6.54 23.40 -8.41
CA THR A 235 6.79 22.52 -7.26
C THR A 235 7.46 23.22 -6.09
N GLY A 236 8.17 24.32 -6.35
CA GLY A 236 9.01 25.00 -5.37
C GLY A 236 10.39 24.34 -5.16
N LEU A 237 10.68 23.24 -5.88
CA LEU A 237 11.90 22.43 -5.73
C LEU A 237 12.89 22.75 -6.84
N GLU A 238 14.19 22.72 -6.52
CA GLU A 238 15.25 22.74 -7.53
C GLU A 238 15.24 21.44 -8.33
N LEU A 239 15.55 21.56 -9.62
CA LEU A 239 15.70 20.44 -10.54
C LEU A 239 17.13 20.41 -11.09
N SER A 240 17.81 19.29 -10.91
CA SER A 240 19.08 18.97 -11.55
C SER A 240 18.83 17.92 -12.63
N THR A 241 19.24 18.18 -13.87
CA THR A 241 18.96 17.29 -15.00
C THR A 241 20.23 16.59 -15.50
N ASN A 242 20.08 15.30 -15.84
CA ASN A 242 21.10 14.49 -16.50
C ASN A 242 20.78 14.40 -17.99
N ASN A 243 21.82 14.47 -18.84
CA ASN A 243 21.65 14.31 -20.29
C ASN A 243 22.30 13.01 -20.77
N HIS A 244 21.50 11.94 -20.81
CA HIS A 244 21.95 10.61 -21.27
C HIS A 244 22.32 10.57 -22.76
N HIS A 245 21.77 11.46 -23.58
CA HIS A 245 22.12 11.53 -25.02
C HIS A 245 23.59 11.91 -25.24
N ASN A 246 24.18 12.64 -24.31
CA ASN A 246 25.57 13.07 -24.36
C ASN A 246 26.50 12.23 -23.48
N ASN A 247 26.09 11.01 -23.06
CA ASN A 247 26.81 10.16 -22.11
C ASN A 247 27.10 10.85 -20.75
N GLN A 248 26.29 11.83 -20.38
CA GLN A 248 26.38 12.50 -19.08
C GLN A 248 25.47 11.78 -18.08
N TYR A 249 26.04 10.77 -17.41
CA TYR A 249 25.34 9.99 -16.37
C TYR A 249 25.28 10.70 -15.01
N GLN A 250 25.91 11.87 -14.91
CA GLN A 250 25.88 12.73 -13.74
C GLN A 250 25.49 14.14 -14.17
N SER A 251 24.72 14.81 -13.33
CA SER A 251 24.45 16.24 -13.51
C SER A 251 25.72 17.06 -13.31
N LYS A 252 25.67 18.36 -13.62
CA LYS A 252 26.78 19.29 -13.37
C LYS A 252 27.19 19.32 -11.90
N ASP A 253 26.27 19.02 -11.00
CA ASP A 253 26.46 18.99 -9.56
C ASP A 253 26.87 17.59 -9.04
N GLY A 254 27.10 16.63 -9.94
CA GLY A 254 27.53 15.27 -9.59
C GLY A 254 26.39 14.32 -9.19
N TYR A 255 25.14 14.74 -9.29
CA TYR A 255 23.97 13.89 -8.95
C TYR A 255 23.62 12.91 -10.08
N THR A 256 23.01 11.78 -9.72
CA THR A 256 22.66 10.71 -10.68
C THR A 256 21.25 10.17 -10.48
N SER A 257 20.61 9.70 -11.56
CA SER A 257 19.32 8.98 -11.55
C SER A 257 19.46 7.50 -11.16
N ASN A 258 20.67 6.96 -11.04
CA ASN A 258 20.92 5.53 -10.77
C ASN A 258 20.09 4.94 -9.61
N PRO A 259 19.82 5.63 -8.49
CA PRO A 259 19.01 5.05 -7.41
C PRO A 259 17.61 4.63 -7.85
N ILE A 260 16.94 5.43 -8.67
CA ILE A 260 15.58 5.08 -9.14
C ILE A 260 15.62 4.03 -10.25
N GLU A 261 16.63 4.05 -11.13
CA GLU A 261 16.81 3.03 -12.17
C GLU A 261 17.06 1.64 -11.55
N ASN A 262 17.89 1.55 -10.50
CA ASN A 262 18.10 0.34 -9.72
C ASN A 262 16.80 -0.15 -9.08
N THR A 263 16.00 0.74 -8.53
CA THR A 263 14.69 0.44 -7.97
C THR A 263 13.77 -0.19 -9.01
N PHE A 264 13.71 0.37 -10.21
CA PHE A 264 12.92 -0.16 -11.32
C PHE A 264 13.41 -1.53 -11.78
N SER A 265 14.71 -1.74 -11.80
CA SER A 265 15.33 -3.02 -12.11
C SER A 265 14.95 -4.09 -11.09
N TRP A 266 14.95 -3.77 -9.79
CA TRP A 266 14.52 -4.68 -8.72
C TRP A 266 13.02 -4.99 -8.81
N TYR A 267 12.18 -4.00 -9.05
CA TYR A 267 10.75 -4.22 -9.26
C TYR A 267 10.50 -5.19 -10.42
N LYS A 268 11.11 -4.93 -11.58
CA LYS A 268 10.95 -5.77 -12.78
C LYS A 268 11.38 -7.22 -12.53
N ARG A 269 12.47 -7.45 -11.81
CA ARG A 269 12.96 -8.80 -11.47
C ARG A 269 12.06 -9.51 -10.45
N GLY A 270 11.61 -8.82 -9.42
CA GLY A 270 10.80 -9.40 -8.36
C GLY A 270 9.36 -9.72 -8.78
N PHE A 271 8.82 -8.99 -9.75
CA PHE A 271 7.42 -9.11 -10.18
C PHE A 271 7.23 -9.61 -11.63
N ILE A 272 8.20 -10.32 -12.21
CA ILE A 272 8.16 -10.78 -13.61
C ILE A 272 6.85 -11.52 -13.96
N GLY A 273 6.32 -12.37 -13.09
CA GLY A 273 5.07 -13.11 -13.32
C GLY A 273 3.80 -12.29 -13.14
N VAL A 274 3.88 -11.07 -12.60
CA VAL A 274 2.73 -10.26 -12.16
C VAL A 274 2.50 -9.03 -13.03
N THR A 275 3.39 -8.74 -13.95
CA THR A 275 3.41 -7.55 -14.80
C THR A 275 2.23 -7.45 -15.77
N HIS A 276 1.40 -8.49 -15.89
CA HIS A 276 0.21 -8.52 -16.77
C HIS A 276 -1.10 -8.24 -16.04
N CYS A 277 -1.06 -7.87 -14.77
CA CYS A 277 -2.27 -7.65 -14.00
C CYS A 277 -2.86 -6.24 -14.21
N LYS A 278 -4.18 -6.15 -14.02
CA LYS A 278 -4.90 -4.87 -14.08
C LYS A 278 -4.67 -3.98 -12.85
N TYR A 279 -3.95 -4.47 -11.84
CA TYR A 279 -3.90 -3.87 -10.50
C TYR A 279 -2.49 -3.44 -10.13
N HIS A 280 -1.77 -2.83 -11.08
CA HIS A 280 -0.35 -2.46 -10.90
C HIS A 280 -0.09 -1.71 -9.60
N GLN A 281 -0.95 -0.74 -9.23
CA GLN A 281 -0.74 0.05 -8.00
C GLN A 281 -0.70 -0.82 -6.74
N LEU A 282 -1.49 -1.89 -6.67
CA LEU A 282 -1.47 -2.78 -5.50
C LEU A 282 -0.11 -3.49 -5.34
N TYR A 283 0.50 -3.89 -6.47
CA TYR A 283 1.83 -4.51 -6.44
C TYR A 283 2.94 -3.51 -6.18
N LEU A 284 2.81 -2.29 -6.69
CA LEU A 284 3.72 -1.20 -6.38
C LEU A 284 3.68 -0.86 -4.88
N ASN A 285 2.50 -0.82 -4.27
CA ASN A 285 2.36 -0.60 -2.82
C ASN A 285 3.10 -1.68 -2.00
N GLU A 286 2.95 -2.96 -2.36
CA GLU A 286 3.68 -4.05 -1.68
C GLU A 286 5.19 -3.90 -1.85
N PHE A 287 5.66 -3.61 -3.07
CA PHE A 287 7.08 -3.43 -3.33
C PHE A 287 7.66 -2.24 -2.54
N VAL A 288 6.99 -1.10 -2.57
CA VAL A 288 7.40 0.10 -1.82
C VAL A 288 7.45 -0.18 -0.32
N PHE A 289 6.45 -0.85 0.23
CA PHE A 289 6.45 -1.24 1.63
C PHE A 289 7.66 -2.14 1.95
N ARG A 290 7.93 -3.17 1.14
CA ARG A 290 9.07 -4.06 1.35
C ARG A 290 10.41 -3.34 1.25
N TYR A 291 10.55 -2.44 0.28
CA TYR A 291 11.76 -1.65 0.12
C TYR A 291 11.97 -0.73 1.33
N ASN A 292 10.96 0.02 1.72
CA ASN A 292 11.03 1.00 2.81
C ASN A 292 11.16 0.35 4.20
N THR A 293 10.91 -0.95 4.31
CA THR A 293 11.07 -1.74 5.54
C THR A 293 12.18 -2.79 5.44
N ARG A 294 13.09 -2.70 4.44
CA ARG A 294 14.10 -3.72 4.18
C ARG A 294 15.05 -3.96 5.36
N ASP A 295 15.32 -2.93 6.13
CA ASP A 295 16.23 -2.99 7.28
C ASP A 295 15.53 -3.47 8.58
N MET A 296 14.22 -3.64 8.54
CA MET A 296 13.44 -4.17 9.66
C MET A 296 13.57 -5.68 9.75
N ASN A 297 13.66 -6.21 10.97
CA ASN A 297 13.49 -7.65 11.19
C ASN A 297 12.04 -8.09 10.90
N HIS A 298 11.82 -9.40 10.76
CA HIS A 298 10.51 -9.96 10.38
C HIS A 298 9.38 -9.56 11.34
N SER A 299 9.66 -9.54 12.64
CA SER A 299 8.64 -9.20 13.65
C SER A 299 8.22 -7.73 13.57
N ASP A 300 9.16 -6.83 13.36
CA ASP A 300 8.87 -5.40 13.25
C ASP A 300 8.18 -5.08 11.92
N ARG A 301 8.59 -5.73 10.82
CA ARG A 301 7.89 -5.62 9.54
C ARG A 301 6.46 -6.14 9.61
N PHE A 302 6.22 -7.25 10.32
CA PHE A 302 4.87 -7.75 10.57
C PHE A 302 4.01 -6.75 11.35
N ARG A 303 4.56 -6.16 12.43
CA ARG A 303 3.87 -5.14 13.23
C ARG A 303 3.54 -3.91 12.42
N GLU A 304 4.48 -3.46 11.59
CA GLU A 304 4.26 -2.33 10.69
C GLU A 304 3.16 -2.63 9.65
N ALA A 305 3.22 -3.80 9.01
CA ALA A 305 2.17 -4.24 8.09
C ALA A 305 0.79 -4.33 8.76
N LEU A 306 0.74 -4.75 10.01
CA LEU A 306 -0.50 -4.86 10.77
C LEU A 306 -1.16 -3.48 11.01
N LYS A 307 -0.39 -2.44 11.29
CA LYS A 307 -0.92 -1.06 11.42
C LYS A 307 -1.65 -0.61 10.15
N HIS A 308 -1.14 -0.98 8.98
CA HIS A 308 -1.74 -0.65 7.69
C HIS A 308 -3.07 -1.39 7.40
N THR A 309 -3.45 -2.38 8.23
CA THR A 309 -4.75 -3.06 8.10
C THR A 309 -5.90 -2.33 8.78
N ILE A 310 -5.62 -1.37 9.66
CA ILE A 310 -6.57 -0.68 10.51
C ILE A 310 -7.06 0.60 9.83
N GLY A 311 -8.30 1.00 10.10
CA GLY A 311 -8.88 2.25 9.60
C GLY A 311 -9.16 2.29 8.09
N LYS A 312 -9.06 1.17 7.41
CA LYS A 312 -9.25 1.07 5.95
C LYS A 312 -10.17 -0.11 5.63
N THR A 313 -11.10 0.10 4.71
CA THR A 313 -11.96 -0.97 4.21
C THR A 313 -11.98 -0.95 2.69
N ILE A 314 -11.98 -2.13 2.09
CA ILE A 314 -12.18 -2.31 0.66
C ILE A 314 -12.98 -3.59 0.40
N THR A 315 -13.93 -3.52 -0.51
CA THR A 315 -14.70 -4.67 -0.96
C THR A 315 -14.11 -5.27 -2.22
N TYR A 316 -14.48 -6.51 -2.53
CA TYR A 316 -14.14 -7.15 -3.80
C TYR A 316 -14.63 -6.35 -5.01
N LYS A 317 -15.83 -5.72 -4.90
CA LYS A 317 -16.40 -4.88 -5.94
C LYS A 317 -15.54 -3.64 -6.20
N ASP A 318 -15.02 -3.01 -5.15
CA ASP A 318 -14.15 -1.83 -5.25
C ASP A 318 -12.84 -2.19 -5.95
N ILE A 319 -12.24 -3.32 -5.61
CA ILE A 319 -11.02 -3.82 -6.27
C ILE A 319 -11.29 -4.07 -7.75
N LYS A 320 -12.39 -4.76 -8.11
CA LYS A 320 -12.75 -5.04 -9.50
C LYS A 320 -13.02 -3.79 -10.34
N GLN A 321 -13.66 -2.80 -9.76
CA GLN A 321 -14.01 -1.56 -10.45
C GLN A 321 -12.85 -0.58 -10.53
N GLN A 322 -11.67 -0.92 -9.96
CA GLN A 322 -10.53 -0.01 -9.85
C GLN A 322 -10.97 1.39 -9.37
N LYS A 323 -12.02 1.43 -8.53
CA LYS A 323 -12.43 2.68 -7.90
C LYS A 323 -11.20 3.27 -7.24
N SER A 324 -10.93 4.50 -7.62
CA SER A 324 -9.71 5.21 -7.30
C SER A 324 -9.28 4.90 -5.85
N ILE A 325 -8.11 4.29 -5.73
CA ILE A 325 -7.45 3.96 -4.47
C ILE A 325 -7.29 5.22 -3.60
N PHE A 326 -7.52 6.39 -4.19
CA PHE A 326 -7.38 7.72 -3.61
C PHE A 326 -8.61 8.28 -2.88
N LYS A 327 -9.74 7.57 -2.84
CA LYS A 327 -10.82 7.95 -1.92
C LYS A 327 -10.53 7.32 -0.56
N THR A 328 -9.71 8.00 0.22
CA THR A 328 -9.68 7.81 1.67
C THR A 328 -11.09 8.05 2.19
N THR A 329 -11.71 7.04 2.76
CA THR A 329 -12.84 7.24 3.66
C THR A 329 -12.37 8.26 4.71
N LYS A 330 -13.11 9.38 4.86
CA LYS A 330 -12.86 10.31 5.97
C LYS A 330 -12.70 9.47 7.23
N ARG A 331 -11.53 9.52 7.84
CA ARG A 331 -11.28 8.91 9.15
C ARG A 331 -12.24 9.56 10.14
N ASN A 332 -13.19 8.81 10.66
CA ASN A 332 -13.83 9.09 11.93
C ASN A 332 -13.04 8.45 13.08
N GLU A 333 -11.78 8.14 12.87
CA GLU A 333 -10.84 7.68 13.89
C GLU A 333 -10.03 8.89 14.32
N LEU A 334 -9.88 9.07 15.62
CA LEU A 334 -9.00 10.07 16.20
C LEU A 334 -7.61 9.92 15.57
N SER A 335 -7.06 11.00 15.05
CA SER A 335 -5.69 11.01 14.54
C SER A 335 -4.72 10.71 15.68
N LEU A 336 -3.51 10.26 15.36
CA LEU A 336 -2.45 10.10 16.37
C LEU A 336 -2.18 11.41 17.15
N GLU A 337 -2.38 12.55 16.48
CA GLU A 337 -2.25 13.87 17.10
C GLU A 337 -3.41 14.18 18.04
N GLU A 338 -4.64 13.85 17.66
CA GLU A 338 -5.79 13.97 18.55
C GLU A 338 -5.67 13.05 19.76
N ILE A 339 -5.17 11.81 19.56
CA ILE A 339 -4.90 10.88 20.67
C ILE A 339 -3.76 11.41 21.56
N LYS A 340 -2.69 11.97 20.99
CA LYS A 340 -1.63 12.63 21.77
C LYS A 340 -2.14 13.84 22.53
N SER A 341 -2.92 14.71 21.89
CA SER A 341 -3.56 15.86 22.53
C SER A 341 -4.48 15.44 23.67
N MET A 342 -5.24 14.36 23.50
CA MET A 342 -6.08 13.81 24.58
C MET A 342 -5.25 13.22 25.73
N LEU A 343 -4.07 12.65 25.44
CA LEU A 343 -3.13 12.18 26.46
C LEU A 343 -2.50 13.35 27.24
N GLU A 344 -2.12 14.41 26.54
CA GLU A 344 -1.51 15.62 27.13
C GLU A 344 -2.51 16.45 27.94
N THR A 345 -3.79 16.46 27.58
CA THR A 345 -4.86 17.18 28.29
C THR A 345 -5.43 16.44 29.49
N GLY A 346 -4.89 15.24 29.82
CA GLY A 346 -5.35 14.47 31.00
C GLY A 346 -6.69 13.76 30.82
N ILE A 347 -7.41 13.96 29.72
CA ILE A 347 -8.71 13.33 29.44
C ILE A 347 -8.60 11.81 29.40
N VAL A 348 -7.44 11.30 28.94
CA VAL A 348 -7.16 9.86 28.87
C VAL A 348 -6.91 9.24 30.25
N SER A 349 -6.35 9.99 31.20
CA SER A 349 -6.15 9.47 32.55
C SER A 349 -7.51 9.19 33.25
N GLU A 350 -8.49 10.04 33.02
CA GLU A 350 -9.86 9.83 33.50
C GLU A 350 -10.55 8.65 32.79
N VAL A 351 -10.36 8.49 31.49
CA VAL A 351 -10.90 7.38 30.68
C VAL A 351 -10.29 6.05 31.09
N ILE A 352 -8.97 6.00 31.34
CA ILE A 352 -8.27 4.79 31.78
C ILE A 352 -8.72 4.41 33.22
N GLN A 353 -8.83 5.37 34.13
CA GLN A 353 -9.31 5.13 35.50
C GLN A 353 -10.76 4.65 35.51
N ASN A 354 -11.63 5.24 34.71
CA ASN A 354 -13.01 4.81 34.57
C ASN A 354 -13.13 3.43 33.93
N HIS A 355 -12.32 3.11 32.92
CA HIS A 355 -12.30 1.78 32.30
C HIS A 355 -11.82 0.69 33.27
N GLN A 356 -10.81 0.98 34.10
CA GLN A 356 -10.33 0.07 35.15
C GLN A 356 -11.37 -0.13 36.25
N LYS A 357 -12.18 0.88 36.58
CA LYS A 357 -13.26 0.80 37.54
C LYS A 357 -14.40 -0.10 37.04
N TYR A 358 -14.81 0.05 35.76
CA TYR A 358 -15.85 -0.77 35.13
C TYR A 358 -15.43 -2.23 34.91
N THR A 359 -14.14 -2.49 34.63
CA THR A 359 -13.63 -3.87 34.53
C THR A 359 -13.57 -4.55 35.89
N LYS A 360 -13.32 -3.84 36.99
CA LYS A 360 -13.33 -4.40 38.36
C LYS A 360 -14.75 -4.69 38.86
N GLU A 361 -15.74 -3.89 38.50
CA GLU A 361 -17.14 -4.10 38.90
C GLU A 361 -17.85 -5.21 38.11
N SER A 362 -17.32 -5.58 36.91
CA SER A 362 -17.86 -6.70 36.13
C SER A 362 -17.31 -8.07 36.53
N PHE A 363 -16.42 -8.14 37.56
CA PHE A 363 -15.85 -9.37 38.12
C PHE A 363 -16.34 -9.68 39.52
N LYS A 364 -17.42 -9.04 40.00
CA LYS A 364 -18.13 -9.43 41.19
C LYS A 364 -19.48 -10.08 40.90
#